data_49d1c67cd55ec213f1d46f3334c8e70a
#
_entry.id   49d1c67cd55ec213f1d46f3334c8e70a
#
_cell.length_a   1.000
_cell.length_b   1.000
_cell.length_c   1.000
_cell.angle_alpha   90.00
_cell.angle_beta   90.00
_cell.angle_gamma   90.00
#
_symmetry.space_group_name_H-M   'P 1'
#
loop_
_entity.id
_entity.type
_entity.pdbx_description
1 polymer ?
#
loop_
_entity_poly.entity_id
_entity_poly.type
_entity_poly.pdbx_seq_one_letter_code
_entity_poly.pdbx_strand_id
1 'polypeptide(L)'
;MKVQLFLAALWLFSSSFAQQAYQFNTLIDLETTPVISQGRTGTCWSFSSTSFLESEIIRISGKQIDLSEMYTVRNTYPKKAENYIMRQGKAQFSEGGLAHDVMNSVREFGLVPQSVYSGIPGTQKGHNHAEMIAVLSSMLETYVNNPGRELSSKWRDAVQAMLDIYLGENVEEFNYDGKRYTPSSFSEMTGIDPDDYITLTSFAHAPYNESFILNIPDNWSNGSMYNLPLDEMMQIVDHALENGFTVELDCDVSERSFSSKDGVAIVPASSENTIKALQGIYPERQIDQVFRQSEFENYNTTDDHLMHITGLLEDQNGTRYYKVKNSWGTDESRNANGGYVYFSTSYMRLKAISIMVHKDALPEAIARKLNL
;
A
#
# COMPACT_ATOMS: atom_id res chain seq x y z
N MET A 1 -6.80 79.23 -25.33
CA MET A 1 -6.31 78.23 -24.37
C MET A 1 -6.94 76.89 -24.70
N LYS A 2 -6.16 75.98 -25.29
CA LYS A 2 -6.64 74.62 -25.59
C LYS A 2 -6.01 73.68 -24.53
N VAL A 3 -6.85 73.09 -23.68
CA VAL A 3 -6.46 72.07 -22.68
C VAL A 3 -6.45 70.72 -23.42
N GLN A 4 -5.25 70.11 -23.52
CA GLN A 4 -5.08 68.73 -24.00
C GLN A 4 -5.18 67.79 -22.80
N LEU A 5 -6.23 66.95 -22.76
CA LEU A 5 -6.32 65.82 -21.85
C LEU A 5 -5.44 64.67 -22.38
N PHE A 6 -4.43 64.30 -21.62
CA PHE A 6 -3.67 63.05 -21.82
C PHE A 6 -4.45 61.93 -21.09
N LEU A 7 -5.05 61.00 -21.83
CA LEU A 7 -5.53 59.73 -21.36
C LEU A 7 -4.34 58.75 -21.25
N ALA A 8 -3.89 58.45 -20.04
CA ALA A 8 -2.94 57.36 -19.82
C ALA A 8 -3.72 56.06 -19.78
N ALA A 9 -3.58 55.22 -20.81
CA ALA A 9 -4.13 53.85 -20.82
C ALA A 9 -3.23 52.97 -19.95
N LEU A 10 -3.73 52.59 -18.76
CA LEU A 10 -3.11 51.54 -17.95
C LEU A 10 -3.40 50.17 -18.63
N TRP A 11 -2.38 49.60 -19.25
CA TRP A 11 -2.41 48.18 -19.64
C TRP A 11 -2.20 47.31 -18.43
N LEU A 12 -3.28 46.74 -17.89
CA LEU A 12 -3.24 45.63 -16.95
C LEU A 12 -2.82 44.37 -17.71
N PHE A 13 -1.55 44.01 -17.63
CA PHE A 13 -1.10 42.69 -18.02
C PHE A 13 -1.68 41.67 -17.03
N SER A 14 -2.85 41.14 -17.32
CA SER A 14 -3.28 39.87 -16.75
C SER A 14 -2.40 38.78 -17.38
N SER A 15 -1.33 38.39 -16.71
CA SER A 15 -0.62 37.16 -16.98
C SER A 15 -1.60 36.00 -16.75
N SER A 16 -2.27 35.59 -17.83
CA SER A 16 -2.92 34.28 -17.87
C SER A 16 -1.79 33.25 -17.75
N PHE A 17 -1.60 32.70 -16.56
CA PHE A 17 -0.83 31.48 -16.42
C PHE A 17 -1.60 30.42 -17.21
N ALA A 18 -1.15 30.12 -18.43
CA ALA A 18 -1.62 28.94 -19.14
C ALA A 18 -1.27 27.73 -18.27
N GLN A 19 -2.26 26.93 -17.93
CA GLN A 19 -2.05 25.68 -17.21
C GLN A 19 -1.06 24.84 -18.02
N GLN A 20 0.06 24.48 -17.39
CA GLN A 20 1.09 23.67 -18.00
C GLN A 20 0.84 22.22 -17.64
N ALA A 21 0.59 21.36 -18.64
CA ALA A 21 0.46 19.92 -18.44
C ALA A 21 1.74 19.34 -17.81
N TYR A 22 1.58 18.27 -17.03
CA TYR A 22 2.71 17.57 -16.45
C TYR A 22 3.63 16.99 -17.53
N GLN A 23 4.94 17.18 -17.33
CA GLN A 23 6.01 16.52 -18.09
C GLN A 23 6.98 15.95 -17.07
N PHE A 24 7.02 14.64 -16.96
CA PHE A 24 7.84 13.96 -15.96
C PHE A 24 9.16 13.49 -16.57
N ASN A 25 10.24 13.73 -15.84
CA ASN A 25 11.56 13.14 -16.06
C ASN A 25 11.80 12.08 -14.98
N THR A 26 12.14 10.86 -15.39
CA THR A 26 12.43 9.77 -14.47
C THR A 26 13.85 9.89 -13.94
N LEU A 27 14.00 10.00 -12.64
CA LEU A 27 15.29 10.03 -11.94
C LEU A 27 15.74 8.62 -11.52
N ILE A 28 14.81 7.84 -10.96
CA ILE A 28 15.04 6.46 -10.50
C ILE A 28 13.84 5.62 -10.94
N ASP A 29 14.12 4.44 -11.50
CA ASP A 29 13.12 3.45 -11.90
C ASP A 29 13.64 2.06 -11.57
N LEU A 30 13.20 1.50 -10.44
CA LEU A 30 13.63 0.19 -9.97
C LEU A 30 12.79 -0.91 -10.61
N GLU A 31 13.41 -2.04 -10.86
CA GLU A 31 12.79 -3.16 -11.55
C GLU A 31 11.66 -3.77 -10.71
N THR A 32 10.52 -4.04 -11.35
CA THR A 32 9.35 -4.65 -10.75
C THR A 32 8.73 -5.65 -11.70
N THR A 33 7.93 -6.58 -11.16
CA THR A 33 6.99 -7.38 -11.94
C THR A 33 5.90 -6.51 -12.58
N PRO A 34 5.17 -7.00 -13.60
CA PRO A 34 4.09 -6.24 -14.23
C PRO A 34 3.01 -5.78 -13.26
N VAL A 35 2.34 -4.67 -13.60
CA VAL A 35 1.12 -4.26 -12.89
C VAL A 35 0.00 -5.25 -13.16
N ILE A 36 -0.62 -5.75 -12.11
CA ILE A 36 -1.76 -6.67 -12.17
C ILE A 36 -3.01 -6.05 -11.55
N SER A 37 -4.16 -6.74 -11.67
CA SER A 37 -5.41 -6.29 -11.08
C SER A 37 -5.84 -7.18 -9.92
N GLN A 38 -6.05 -6.58 -8.74
CA GLN A 38 -6.64 -7.27 -7.59
C GLN A 38 -8.12 -7.65 -7.81
N GLY A 39 -8.76 -7.18 -8.89
CA GLY A 39 -10.16 -7.43 -9.17
C GLY A 39 -11.10 -6.73 -8.19
N ARG A 40 -12.10 -7.47 -7.67
CA ARG A 40 -13.09 -6.97 -6.70
C ARG A 40 -12.84 -7.56 -5.33
N THR A 41 -11.76 -7.12 -4.70
CA THR A 41 -11.35 -7.58 -3.37
C THR A 41 -10.63 -6.46 -2.64
N GLY A 42 -10.80 -6.38 -1.32
CA GLY A 42 -10.07 -5.46 -0.44
C GLY A 42 -8.72 -6.03 0.02
N THR A 43 -8.05 -6.80 -0.83
CA THR A 43 -6.76 -7.44 -0.50
C THR A 43 -5.56 -6.69 -1.09
N CYS A 44 -5.67 -5.37 -1.28
CA CYS A 44 -4.58 -4.51 -1.76
C CYS A 44 -3.28 -4.71 -0.97
N TRP A 45 -3.38 -4.92 0.34
CA TRP A 45 -2.25 -5.21 1.22
C TRP A 45 -1.44 -6.42 0.76
N SER A 46 -2.10 -7.49 0.30
CA SER A 46 -1.41 -8.66 -0.23
C SER A 46 -0.79 -8.39 -1.60
N PHE A 47 -1.52 -7.71 -2.51
CA PHE A 47 -1.01 -7.37 -3.84
C PHE A 47 0.18 -6.42 -3.79
N SER A 48 0.11 -5.38 -2.97
CA SER A 48 1.20 -4.41 -2.81
C SER A 48 2.44 -5.05 -2.20
N SER A 49 2.28 -5.71 -1.04
CA SER A 49 3.41 -6.31 -0.36
C SER A 49 4.01 -7.50 -1.14
N THR A 50 3.20 -8.26 -1.89
CA THR A 50 3.72 -9.29 -2.81
C THR A 50 4.55 -8.64 -3.90
N SER A 51 4.07 -7.56 -4.53
CA SER A 51 4.85 -6.80 -5.52
C SER A 51 6.16 -6.26 -4.95
N PHE A 52 6.15 -5.82 -3.69
CA PHE A 52 7.36 -5.40 -2.97
C PHE A 52 8.33 -6.57 -2.78
N LEU A 53 7.85 -7.74 -2.30
CA LEU A 53 8.68 -8.95 -2.14
C LEU A 53 9.26 -9.44 -3.47
N GLU A 54 8.51 -9.36 -4.56
CA GLU A 54 8.98 -9.70 -5.89
C GLU A 54 10.14 -8.81 -6.34
N SER A 55 10.06 -7.50 -6.07
CA SER A 55 11.18 -6.58 -6.31
C SER A 55 12.38 -6.86 -5.41
N GLU A 56 12.16 -7.26 -4.16
CA GLU A 56 13.23 -7.70 -3.27
C GLU A 56 13.91 -9.00 -3.79
N ILE A 57 13.14 -9.95 -4.31
CA ILE A 57 13.69 -11.15 -4.95
C ILE A 57 14.54 -10.78 -6.17
N ILE A 58 14.09 -9.84 -6.99
CA ILE A 58 14.87 -9.31 -8.11
C ILE A 58 16.17 -8.68 -7.60
N ARG A 59 16.11 -7.84 -6.59
CA ARG A 59 17.29 -7.18 -5.98
C ARG A 59 18.29 -8.19 -5.42
N ILE A 60 17.81 -9.22 -4.71
CA ILE A 60 18.65 -10.23 -4.04
C ILE A 60 19.26 -11.21 -5.05
N SER A 61 18.48 -11.68 -6.02
CA SER A 61 18.85 -12.83 -6.86
C SER A 61 18.91 -12.56 -8.37
N GLY A 62 18.44 -11.41 -8.82
CA GLY A 62 18.25 -11.09 -10.24
C GLY A 62 17.14 -11.91 -10.93
N LYS A 63 16.31 -12.64 -10.18
CA LYS A 63 15.24 -13.48 -10.74
C LYS A 63 13.90 -12.80 -10.61
N GLN A 64 13.12 -12.81 -11.68
CA GLN A 64 11.71 -12.45 -11.63
C GLN A 64 10.89 -13.69 -11.25
N ILE A 65 10.22 -13.65 -10.11
CA ILE A 65 9.34 -14.70 -9.61
C ILE A 65 7.99 -14.04 -9.32
N ASP A 66 6.94 -14.51 -9.98
CA ASP A 66 5.56 -14.10 -9.78
C ASP A 66 4.99 -14.91 -8.61
N LEU A 67 4.76 -14.27 -7.48
CA LEU A 67 4.30 -14.86 -6.23
C LEU A 67 2.76 -14.83 -6.15
N SER A 68 2.21 -15.74 -5.38
CA SER A 68 0.76 -15.81 -5.15
C SER A 68 0.32 -14.89 -4.01
N GLU A 69 -0.40 -13.83 -4.31
CA GLU A 69 -1.07 -12.97 -3.33
C GLU A 69 -2.15 -13.75 -2.56
N MET A 70 -2.85 -14.64 -3.27
CA MET A 70 -3.96 -15.36 -2.68
C MET A 70 -3.54 -16.49 -1.74
N TYR A 71 -2.33 -17.02 -1.88
CA TYR A 71 -1.79 -17.93 -0.89
C TYR A 71 -1.63 -17.24 0.48
N THR A 72 -1.11 -16.03 0.48
CA THR A 72 -1.02 -15.20 1.68
C THR A 72 -2.40 -14.89 2.26
N VAL A 73 -3.35 -14.45 1.44
CA VAL A 73 -4.74 -14.16 1.85
C VAL A 73 -5.40 -15.40 2.46
N ARG A 74 -5.30 -16.56 1.78
CA ARG A 74 -5.86 -17.83 2.20
C ARG A 74 -5.39 -18.23 3.61
N ASN A 75 -4.11 -18.03 3.90
CA ASN A 75 -3.51 -18.39 5.19
C ASN A 75 -3.71 -17.33 6.27
N THR A 76 -3.92 -16.07 5.90
CA THR A 76 -4.19 -14.96 6.83
C THR A 76 -5.62 -14.96 7.36
N TYR A 77 -6.62 -15.27 6.53
CA TYR A 77 -8.03 -15.21 6.94
C TYR A 77 -8.41 -16.08 8.14
N PRO A 78 -7.89 -17.31 8.31
CA PRO A 78 -8.12 -18.08 9.54
C PRO A 78 -7.62 -17.38 10.80
N LYS A 79 -6.51 -16.67 10.72
CA LYS A 79 -5.94 -15.86 11.82
C LYS A 79 -6.85 -14.66 12.15
N LYS A 80 -7.37 -13.98 11.12
CA LYS A 80 -8.36 -12.90 11.30
C LYS A 80 -9.64 -13.44 11.95
N ALA A 81 -10.12 -14.59 11.52
CA ALA A 81 -11.30 -15.24 12.11
C ALA A 81 -11.06 -15.59 13.58
N GLU A 82 -9.88 -16.11 13.93
CA GLU A 82 -9.50 -16.38 15.31
C GLU A 82 -9.45 -15.11 16.16
N ASN A 83 -8.82 -14.04 15.64
CA ASN A 83 -8.80 -12.74 16.31
C ASN A 83 -10.23 -12.22 16.58
N TYR A 84 -11.12 -12.31 15.59
CA TYR A 84 -12.52 -11.89 15.74
C TYR A 84 -13.26 -12.69 16.83
N ILE A 85 -13.16 -14.03 16.81
CA ILE A 85 -13.78 -14.93 17.79
C ILE A 85 -13.21 -14.69 19.19
N MET A 86 -11.87 -14.64 19.34
CA MET A 86 -11.23 -14.46 20.66
C MET A 86 -11.50 -13.06 21.24
N ARG A 87 -11.71 -12.05 20.42
CA ARG A 87 -12.17 -10.71 20.83
C ARG A 87 -13.69 -10.59 20.94
N GLN A 88 -14.41 -11.69 20.94
CA GLN A 88 -15.85 -11.75 21.18
C GLN A 88 -16.65 -10.89 20.18
N GLY A 89 -16.23 -10.84 18.91
CA GLY A 89 -16.84 -10.02 17.87
C GLY A 89 -16.60 -8.52 18.01
N LYS A 90 -15.65 -8.08 18.84
CA LYS A 90 -15.29 -6.65 19.04
C LYS A 90 -14.06 -6.22 18.24
N ALA A 91 -13.64 -7.01 17.28
CA ALA A 91 -12.64 -6.66 16.30
C ALA A 91 -13.29 -6.57 14.91
N GLN A 92 -12.64 -5.87 14.00
CA GLN A 92 -13.03 -5.88 12.60
C GLN A 92 -12.71 -7.25 11.97
N PHE A 93 -13.67 -7.80 11.22
CA PHE A 93 -13.45 -8.90 10.29
C PHE A 93 -13.83 -8.41 8.90
N SER A 94 -12.81 -8.09 8.09
CA SER A 94 -12.93 -7.54 6.74
C SER A 94 -11.84 -8.14 5.84
N GLU A 95 -11.77 -7.69 4.58
CA GLU A 95 -10.73 -8.10 3.64
C GLU A 95 -9.36 -7.45 3.94
N GLY A 96 -9.33 -6.27 4.58
CA GLY A 96 -8.12 -5.47 4.79
C GLY A 96 -7.07 -6.12 5.71
N GLY A 97 -5.87 -5.62 5.63
CA GLY A 97 -4.68 -5.99 6.37
C GLY A 97 -3.52 -5.08 6.01
N LEU A 98 -2.36 -5.31 6.59
CA LEU A 98 -1.17 -4.47 6.39
C LEU A 98 0.03 -5.31 5.93
N ALA A 99 1.11 -4.63 5.52
CA ALA A 99 2.32 -5.27 5.02
C ALA A 99 2.95 -6.29 5.99
N HIS A 100 2.92 -5.99 7.30
CA HIS A 100 3.44 -6.92 8.30
C HIS A 100 2.62 -8.22 8.41
N ASP A 101 1.34 -8.23 7.99
CA ASP A 101 0.54 -9.46 7.93
C ASP A 101 1.05 -10.39 6.82
N VAL A 102 1.57 -9.83 5.71
CA VAL A 102 2.25 -10.60 4.67
C VAL A 102 3.54 -11.20 5.22
N MET A 103 4.36 -10.41 5.93
CA MET A 103 5.59 -10.91 6.56
C MET A 103 5.31 -12.01 7.58
N ASN A 104 4.24 -11.87 8.38
CA ASN A 104 3.79 -12.90 9.31
C ASN A 104 3.36 -14.17 8.58
N SER A 105 2.65 -14.03 7.45
CA SER A 105 2.26 -15.17 6.61
C SER A 105 3.47 -15.87 6.00
N VAL A 106 4.45 -15.12 5.48
CA VAL A 106 5.70 -15.69 4.92
C VAL A 106 6.46 -16.47 6.00
N ARG A 107 6.57 -15.90 7.21
CA ARG A 107 7.26 -16.55 8.34
C ARG A 107 6.60 -17.86 8.76
N GLU A 108 5.27 -17.91 8.80
CA GLU A 108 4.52 -19.07 9.30
C GLU A 108 4.24 -20.10 8.20
N PHE A 109 3.95 -19.66 6.98
CA PHE A 109 3.45 -20.51 5.90
C PHE A 109 4.37 -20.58 4.67
N GLY A 110 5.36 -19.70 4.56
CA GLY A 110 6.23 -19.61 3.40
C GLY A 110 5.58 -18.89 2.20
N LEU A 111 6.14 -19.14 1.01
CA LEU A 111 5.73 -18.54 -0.27
C LEU A 111 5.36 -19.62 -1.29
N VAL A 112 4.48 -19.26 -2.22
CA VAL A 112 4.06 -20.10 -3.34
C VAL A 112 4.02 -19.23 -4.60
N PRO A 113 4.48 -19.71 -5.78
CA PRO A 113 4.37 -18.94 -7.02
C PRO A 113 2.91 -18.90 -7.52
N GLN A 114 2.55 -17.82 -8.20
CA GLN A 114 1.22 -17.59 -8.77
C GLN A 114 0.78 -18.72 -9.70
N SER A 115 1.71 -19.31 -10.44
CA SER A 115 1.43 -20.46 -11.34
C SER A 115 0.97 -21.72 -10.61
N VAL A 116 1.22 -21.83 -9.30
CA VAL A 116 0.83 -22.97 -8.46
C VAL A 116 -0.48 -22.67 -7.73
N TYR A 117 -0.68 -21.46 -7.27
CA TYR A 117 -1.87 -21.09 -6.51
C TYR A 117 -2.38 -19.72 -6.93
N SER A 118 -3.42 -19.69 -7.75
CA SER A 118 -4.01 -18.43 -8.20
C SER A 118 -5.10 -17.89 -7.28
N GLY A 119 -5.66 -18.70 -6.40
CA GLY A 119 -6.83 -18.36 -5.59
C GLY A 119 -8.11 -18.11 -6.42
N ILE A 120 -8.15 -18.58 -7.67
CA ILE A 120 -9.30 -18.46 -8.60
C ILE A 120 -9.75 -19.85 -9.00
N PRO A 121 -10.57 -20.55 -8.19
CA PRO A 121 -11.02 -21.90 -8.52
C PRO A 121 -12.08 -21.88 -9.62
N GLY A 122 -12.11 -22.94 -10.41
CA GLY A 122 -13.15 -23.22 -11.40
C GLY A 122 -13.12 -22.29 -12.61
N THR A 123 -14.26 -21.67 -12.96
CA THR A 123 -14.45 -20.85 -14.17
C THR A 123 -14.43 -19.35 -13.92
N GLN A 124 -14.06 -18.92 -12.74
CA GLN A 124 -13.97 -17.50 -12.39
C GLN A 124 -12.91 -16.81 -13.26
N LYS A 125 -13.17 -15.54 -13.63
CA LYS A 125 -12.26 -14.75 -14.49
C LYS A 125 -11.39 -13.75 -13.72
N GLY A 126 -11.51 -13.72 -12.40
CA GLY A 126 -10.80 -12.79 -11.51
C GLY A 126 -11.34 -12.86 -10.10
N HIS A 127 -10.68 -12.18 -9.20
CA HIS A 127 -11.07 -12.16 -7.79
C HIS A 127 -12.35 -11.36 -7.56
N ASN A 128 -13.27 -11.92 -6.77
CA ASN A 128 -14.44 -11.24 -6.23
C ASN A 128 -14.77 -11.89 -4.88
N HIS A 129 -14.40 -11.24 -3.81
CA HIS A 129 -14.50 -11.79 -2.45
C HIS A 129 -15.75 -11.33 -1.70
N ALA A 130 -16.60 -10.48 -2.30
CA ALA A 130 -17.74 -9.88 -1.62
C ALA A 130 -18.68 -10.92 -0.98
N GLU A 131 -19.01 -11.99 -1.72
CA GLU A 131 -19.86 -13.08 -1.20
C GLU A 131 -19.15 -13.89 -0.11
N MET A 132 -17.90 -14.27 -0.35
CA MET A 132 -17.09 -15.03 0.60
C MET A 132 -17.00 -14.32 1.95
N ILE A 133 -16.66 -13.04 1.95
CA ILE A 133 -16.51 -12.24 3.16
C ILE A 133 -17.86 -12.07 3.88
N ALA A 134 -18.95 -11.83 3.15
CA ALA A 134 -20.27 -11.70 3.74
C ALA A 134 -20.70 -12.99 4.45
N VAL A 135 -20.47 -14.15 3.82
CA VAL A 135 -20.78 -15.46 4.41
C VAL A 135 -19.89 -15.76 5.62
N LEU A 136 -18.56 -15.54 5.49
CA LEU A 136 -17.63 -15.74 6.62
C LEU A 136 -17.99 -14.85 7.79
N SER A 137 -18.29 -13.56 7.58
CA SER A 137 -18.67 -12.62 8.63
C SER A 137 -19.94 -13.06 9.35
N SER A 138 -20.98 -13.45 8.61
CA SER A 138 -22.25 -13.94 9.16
C SER A 138 -22.08 -15.23 9.94
N MET A 139 -21.25 -16.14 9.46
CA MET A 139 -20.90 -17.39 10.13
C MET A 139 -20.17 -17.11 11.44
N LEU A 140 -19.14 -16.26 11.43
CA LEU A 140 -18.37 -15.90 12.63
C LEU A 140 -19.25 -15.18 13.66
N GLU A 141 -20.13 -14.27 13.23
CA GLU A 141 -21.10 -13.62 14.11
C GLU A 141 -22.03 -14.64 14.79
N THR A 142 -22.47 -15.66 14.07
CA THR A 142 -23.31 -16.74 14.63
C THR A 142 -22.55 -17.49 15.74
N TYR A 143 -21.27 -17.78 15.55
CA TYR A 143 -20.46 -18.43 16.59
C TYR A 143 -20.22 -17.52 17.81
N VAL A 144 -19.99 -16.21 17.59
CA VAL A 144 -19.84 -15.23 18.67
C VAL A 144 -21.13 -15.09 19.49
N ASN A 145 -22.30 -15.06 18.84
CA ASN A 145 -23.60 -15.00 19.52
C ASN A 145 -23.89 -16.27 20.34
N ASN A 146 -23.18 -17.36 20.04
CA ASN A 146 -23.13 -18.58 20.82
C ASN A 146 -24.51 -19.06 21.29
N PRO A 147 -25.43 -19.41 20.37
CA PRO A 147 -26.80 -19.77 20.72
C PRO A 147 -26.89 -20.99 21.62
N GLY A 148 -25.90 -21.88 21.59
CA GLY A 148 -25.79 -23.05 22.46
C GLY A 148 -25.13 -22.79 23.83
N ARG A 149 -24.70 -21.55 24.11
CA ARG A 149 -23.93 -21.15 25.29
C ARG A 149 -22.58 -21.86 25.47
N GLU A 150 -22.12 -22.54 24.43
CA GLU A 150 -20.82 -23.19 24.36
C GLU A 150 -20.25 -22.99 22.95
N LEU A 151 -19.03 -22.42 22.85
CA LEU A 151 -18.37 -22.19 21.56
C LEU A 151 -17.96 -23.56 20.96
N SER A 152 -18.60 -23.92 19.85
CA SER A 152 -18.25 -25.12 19.11
C SER A 152 -16.86 -25.04 18.53
N SER A 153 -16.03 -26.08 18.66
CA SER A 153 -14.72 -26.16 18.00
C SER A 153 -14.78 -26.22 16.47
N LYS A 154 -15.96 -26.51 15.92
CA LYS A 154 -16.18 -26.66 14.46
C LYS A 154 -16.05 -25.37 13.65
N TRP A 155 -16.00 -24.22 14.31
CA TRP A 155 -15.88 -22.95 13.57
C TRP A 155 -14.59 -22.86 12.76
N ARG A 156 -13.48 -23.43 13.24
CA ARG A 156 -12.21 -23.44 12.50
C ARG A 156 -12.32 -24.27 11.22
N ASP A 157 -12.89 -25.47 11.32
CA ASP A 157 -13.10 -26.35 10.19
C ASP A 157 -14.05 -25.71 9.16
N ALA A 158 -15.09 -25.00 9.64
CA ALA A 158 -16.04 -24.30 8.78
C ALA A 158 -15.36 -23.13 8.02
N VAL A 159 -14.49 -22.37 8.68
CA VAL A 159 -13.69 -21.32 8.03
C VAL A 159 -12.80 -21.92 6.94
N GLN A 160 -12.07 -23.01 7.26
CA GLN A 160 -11.21 -23.68 6.29
C GLN A 160 -12.00 -24.18 5.07
N ALA A 161 -13.12 -24.87 5.29
CA ALA A 161 -13.97 -25.38 4.22
C ALA A 161 -14.52 -24.26 3.31
N MET A 162 -14.89 -23.12 3.89
CA MET A 162 -15.30 -21.94 3.12
C MET A 162 -14.16 -21.40 2.25
N LEU A 163 -12.96 -21.28 2.81
CA LEU A 163 -11.80 -20.81 2.05
C LEU A 163 -11.42 -21.79 0.95
N ASP A 164 -11.52 -23.11 1.17
CA ASP A 164 -11.29 -24.13 0.14
C ASP A 164 -12.27 -24.00 -1.03
N ILE A 165 -13.54 -23.68 -0.76
CA ILE A 165 -14.55 -23.46 -1.77
C ILE A 165 -14.27 -22.22 -2.63
N TYR A 166 -13.91 -21.10 -1.99
CA TYR A 166 -13.79 -19.80 -2.66
C TYR A 166 -12.40 -19.50 -3.21
N LEU A 167 -11.34 -20.02 -2.57
CA LEU A 167 -9.94 -19.74 -2.93
C LEU A 167 -9.16 -20.97 -3.38
N GLY A 168 -9.72 -22.17 -3.18
CA GLY A 168 -9.07 -23.44 -3.44
C GLY A 168 -8.37 -24.04 -2.20
N GLU A 169 -8.08 -25.35 -2.28
CA GLU A 169 -7.38 -26.07 -1.22
C GLU A 169 -5.97 -25.51 -1.00
N ASN A 170 -5.48 -25.59 0.24
CA ASN A 170 -4.14 -25.11 0.58
C ASN A 170 -3.04 -25.97 -0.07
N VAL A 171 -1.88 -25.37 -0.34
CA VAL A 171 -0.76 -26.03 -1.00
C VAL A 171 0.23 -26.53 0.06
N GLU A 172 0.54 -27.84 0.03
CA GLU A 172 1.54 -28.44 0.90
C GLU A 172 2.88 -28.65 0.17
N GLU A 173 2.83 -29.09 -1.10
CA GLU A 173 3.99 -29.37 -1.94
C GLU A 173 3.67 -29.08 -3.41
N PHE A 174 4.67 -28.63 -4.15
CA PHE A 174 4.54 -28.33 -5.58
C PHE A 174 5.86 -28.50 -6.33
N ASN A 175 5.80 -28.52 -7.67
CA ASN A 175 6.97 -28.49 -8.52
C ASN A 175 7.12 -27.08 -9.13
N TYR A 176 8.34 -26.54 -9.07
CA TYR A 176 8.73 -25.30 -9.70
C TYR A 176 10.11 -25.43 -10.32
N ASP A 177 10.28 -25.07 -11.59
CA ASP A 177 11.53 -25.22 -12.35
C ASP A 177 12.15 -26.63 -12.24
N GLY A 178 11.30 -27.66 -12.27
CA GLY A 178 11.72 -29.06 -12.24
C GLY A 178 12.17 -29.57 -10.87
N LYS A 179 12.01 -28.79 -9.82
CA LYS A 179 12.30 -29.18 -8.43
C LYS A 179 11.02 -29.22 -7.60
N ARG A 180 11.00 -30.10 -6.61
CA ARG A 180 9.91 -30.17 -5.63
C ARG A 180 10.19 -29.26 -4.45
N TYR A 181 9.19 -28.51 -4.04
CA TYR A 181 9.24 -27.57 -2.92
C TYR A 181 8.04 -27.76 -2.01
N THR A 182 8.23 -27.46 -0.74
CA THR A 182 7.17 -27.00 0.17
C THR A 182 7.14 -25.46 0.12
N PRO A 183 6.06 -24.78 0.56
CA PRO A 183 6.05 -23.32 0.63
C PRO A 183 7.21 -22.73 1.45
N SER A 184 7.62 -23.38 2.55
CA SER A 184 8.77 -22.96 3.36
C SER A 184 10.09 -23.07 2.59
N SER A 185 10.37 -24.21 1.97
CA SER A 185 11.61 -24.39 1.21
C SER A 185 11.65 -23.54 -0.07
N PHE A 186 10.50 -23.16 -0.61
CA PHE A 186 10.43 -22.21 -1.71
C PHE A 186 10.74 -20.79 -1.23
N SER A 187 10.20 -20.37 -0.07
CA SER A 187 10.55 -19.09 0.57
C SER A 187 12.07 -18.99 0.82
N GLU A 188 12.68 -20.01 1.38
CA GLU A 188 14.15 -20.09 1.59
C GLU A 188 14.92 -19.90 0.26
N MET A 189 14.44 -20.52 -0.83
CA MET A 189 15.06 -20.41 -2.16
C MET A 189 14.99 -18.98 -2.73
N THR A 190 13.98 -18.19 -2.36
CA THR A 190 13.87 -16.79 -2.79
C THR A 190 14.88 -15.88 -2.12
N GLY A 191 15.39 -16.24 -0.95
CA GLY A 191 16.28 -15.42 -0.13
C GLY A 191 15.54 -14.38 0.72
N ILE A 192 14.21 -14.39 0.76
CA ILE A 192 13.42 -13.49 1.61
C ILE A 192 13.49 -13.98 3.06
N ASP A 193 14.00 -13.12 3.94
CA ASP A 193 13.89 -13.28 5.40
C ASP A 193 12.91 -12.22 5.94
N PRO A 194 11.74 -12.62 6.44
CA PRO A 194 10.76 -11.66 6.99
C PRO A 194 11.28 -10.78 8.13
N ASP A 195 12.36 -11.18 8.80
CA ASP A 195 12.96 -10.43 9.91
C ASP A 195 13.89 -9.28 9.42
N ASP A 196 14.14 -9.21 8.12
CA ASP A 196 14.88 -8.11 7.50
C ASP A 196 14.02 -6.90 7.17
N TYR A 197 12.70 -6.98 7.34
CA TYR A 197 11.76 -5.93 6.97
C TYR A 197 11.13 -5.26 8.19
N ILE A 198 11.09 -3.94 8.17
CA ILE A 198 10.57 -3.13 9.26
C ILE A 198 9.49 -2.17 8.77
N THR A 199 8.47 -1.96 9.60
CA THR A 199 7.41 -0.98 9.34
C THR A 199 7.68 0.29 10.13
N LEU A 200 7.53 1.43 9.45
CA LEU A 200 7.79 2.76 9.97
C LEU A 200 6.57 3.66 9.74
N THR A 201 6.35 4.59 10.65
CA THR A 201 5.26 5.57 10.57
C THR A 201 5.69 6.90 11.16
N SER A 202 4.84 7.93 11.03
CA SER A 202 5.14 9.27 11.54
C SER A 202 3.91 9.95 12.12
N PHE A 203 3.70 9.81 13.44
CA PHE A 203 2.59 10.44 14.15
C PHE A 203 3.02 11.05 15.48
N ALA A 204 2.58 12.28 15.78
CA ALA A 204 3.00 13.04 16.96
C ALA A 204 2.28 12.61 18.25
N HIS A 205 1.28 11.73 18.19
CA HIS A 205 0.57 11.25 19.39
C HIS A 205 1.29 10.09 20.11
N ALA A 206 2.39 9.59 19.55
CA ALA A 206 3.24 8.57 20.15
C ALA A 206 4.71 9.07 20.20
N PRO A 207 5.55 8.55 21.11
CA PRO A 207 6.97 8.91 21.17
C PRO A 207 7.70 8.60 19.86
N TYR A 208 8.60 9.49 19.44
CA TYR A 208 9.48 9.22 18.30
C TYR A 208 10.66 8.33 18.70
N ASN A 209 11.19 7.61 17.72
CA ASN A 209 12.30 6.65 17.81
C ASN A 209 11.99 5.43 18.70
N GLU A 210 10.72 5.14 18.89
CA GLU A 210 10.22 3.98 19.60
C GLU A 210 9.20 3.25 18.73
N SER A 211 8.99 1.97 18.98
CA SER A 211 7.92 1.22 18.34
C SER A 211 6.62 1.30 19.12
N PHE A 212 5.51 1.41 18.44
CA PHE A 212 4.17 1.37 19.03
C PHE A 212 3.18 0.70 18.09
N ILE A 213 2.02 0.33 18.61
CA ILE A 213 0.92 -0.20 17.80
C ILE A 213 0.08 0.98 17.33
N LEU A 214 0.10 1.26 16.02
CA LEU A 214 -0.80 2.23 15.42
C LEU A 214 -2.21 1.64 15.36
N ASN A 215 -3.15 2.26 16.10
CA ASN A 215 -4.52 1.78 16.21
C ASN A 215 -5.37 2.26 15.02
N ILE A 216 -5.21 1.59 13.90
CA ILE A 216 -6.02 1.74 12.69
C ILE A 216 -6.81 0.45 12.44
N PRO A 217 -7.95 0.50 11.72
CA PRO A 217 -8.84 -0.66 11.56
C PRO A 217 -8.16 -1.89 10.99
N ASP A 218 -7.29 -1.74 10.01
CA ASP A 218 -6.65 -2.85 9.32
C ASP A 218 -5.38 -3.38 10.03
N ASN A 219 -4.94 -2.73 11.13
CA ASN A 219 -3.93 -3.30 12.03
C ASN A 219 -4.55 -4.32 13.02
N TRP A 220 -5.27 -5.29 12.47
CA TRP A 220 -6.00 -6.31 13.23
C TRP A 220 -5.08 -7.23 14.03
N SER A 221 -3.86 -7.48 13.55
CA SER A 221 -2.85 -8.34 14.19
C SER A 221 -2.04 -7.62 15.28
N ASN A 222 -2.22 -6.29 15.43
CA ASN A 222 -1.48 -5.41 16.33
C ASN A 222 0.02 -5.37 16.04
N GLY A 223 0.38 -5.31 14.77
CA GLY A 223 1.76 -5.09 14.35
C GLY A 223 2.28 -3.77 14.88
N SER A 224 3.50 -3.77 15.43
CA SER A 224 4.16 -2.56 15.88
C SER A 224 4.93 -1.90 14.75
N MET A 225 4.98 -0.57 14.79
CA MET A 225 5.67 0.25 13.81
C MET A 225 6.64 1.18 14.53
N TYR A 226 7.82 1.42 13.99
CA TYR A 226 8.73 2.44 14.49
C TYR A 226 8.22 3.82 14.11
N ASN A 227 8.06 4.70 15.10
CA ASN A 227 7.58 6.06 14.92
C ASN A 227 8.74 7.03 14.73
N LEU A 228 8.71 7.82 13.67
CA LEU A 228 9.77 8.78 13.33
C LEU A 228 9.19 10.18 13.08
N PRO A 229 9.99 11.25 13.23
CA PRO A 229 9.61 12.54 12.65
C PRO A 229 9.36 12.42 11.14
N LEU A 230 8.41 13.20 10.62
CA LEU A 230 7.98 13.13 9.22
C LEU A 230 9.15 13.28 8.23
N ASP A 231 10.07 14.20 8.52
CA ASP A 231 11.22 14.43 7.63
C ASP A 231 12.18 13.22 7.60
N GLU A 232 12.33 12.50 8.72
CA GLU A 232 13.14 11.29 8.78
C GLU A 232 12.47 10.13 8.03
N MET A 233 11.14 9.98 8.13
CA MET A 233 10.40 9.01 7.33
C MET A 233 10.55 9.27 5.82
N MET A 234 10.44 10.53 5.38
CA MET A 234 10.65 10.89 3.98
C MET A 234 12.10 10.66 3.53
N GLN A 235 13.08 10.96 4.40
CA GLN A 235 14.50 10.69 4.13
C GLN A 235 14.75 9.20 3.92
N ILE A 236 14.05 8.31 4.64
CA ILE A 236 14.18 6.86 4.44
C ILE A 236 13.67 6.46 3.05
N VAL A 237 12.52 7.01 2.62
CA VAL A 237 11.98 6.71 1.28
C VAL A 237 12.97 7.13 0.19
N ASP A 238 13.48 8.35 0.27
CA ASP A 238 14.47 8.85 -0.71
C ASP A 238 15.74 7.99 -0.69
N HIS A 239 16.29 7.71 0.49
CA HIS A 239 17.50 6.91 0.66
C HIS A 239 17.32 5.47 0.17
N ALA A 240 16.17 4.84 0.44
CA ALA A 240 15.87 3.50 -0.05
C ALA A 240 15.93 3.45 -1.58
N LEU A 241 15.21 4.35 -2.26
CA LEU A 241 15.18 4.40 -3.72
C LEU A 241 16.57 4.70 -4.32
N GLU A 242 17.33 5.64 -3.74
CA GLU A 242 18.69 5.99 -4.17
C GLU A 242 19.69 4.83 -4.02
N ASN A 243 19.40 3.87 -3.12
CA ASN A 243 20.23 2.68 -2.88
C ASN A 243 19.67 1.38 -3.47
N GLY A 244 18.65 1.48 -4.35
CA GLY A 244 18.13 0.34 -5.09
C GLY A 244 17.12 -0.51 -4.34
N PHE A 245 16.53 0.00 -3.24
CA PHE A 245 15.44 -0.62 -2.50
C PHE A 245 14.12 0.03 -2.86
N THR A 246 13.11 -0.77 -3.16
CA THR A 246 11.73 -0.29 -3.27
C THR A 246 11.12 -0.13 -1.88
N VAL A 247 9.93 0.50 -1.81
CA VAL A 247 9.27 0.78 -0.53
C VAL A 247 7.81 0.37 -0.62
N GLU A 248 7.35 -0.43 0.31
CA GLU A 248 5.93 -0.72 0.46
C GLU A 248 5.26 0.45 1.18
N LEU A 249 4.03 0.80 0.77
CA LEU A 249 3.32 2.00 1.20
C LEU A 249 1.88 1.68 1.57
N ASP A 250 1.51 2.02 2.79
CA ASP A 250 0.13 2.14 3.24
C ASP A 250 -0.28 3.62 3.21
N CYS A 251 -1.39 3.96 2.55
CA CYS A 251 -1.79 5.33 2.30
C CYS A 251 -3.31 5.51 2.13
N ASP A 252 -3.73 6.76 2.28
CA ASP A 252 -5.07 7.23 1.94
C ASP A 252 -5.12 7.61 0.45
N VAL A 253 -6.04 7.01 -0.30
CA VAL A 253 -6.32 7.30 -1.71
C VAL A 253 -7.78 7.72 -1.95
N SER A 254 -8.58 7.89 -0.89
CA SER A 254 -9.99 8.28 -0.97
C SER A 254 -10.19 9.76 -1.35
N GLU A 255 -9.11 10.49 -1.56
CA GLU A 255 -9.09 11.91 -1.85
C GLU A 255 -9.51 12.25 -3.29
N ARG A 256 -10.18 13.39 -3.44
CA ARG A 256 -10.48 13.94 -4.78
C ARG A 256 -9.24 14.35 -5.56
N SER A 257 -8.12 14.49 -4.89
CA SER A 257 -6.81 14.86 -5.45
C SER A 257 -5.93 13.65 -5.76
N PHE A 258 -6.43 12.44 -5.55
CA PHE A 258 -5.88 11.19 -6.08
C PHE A 258 -6.62 10.79 -7.35
N SER A 259 -5.93 10.53 -8.43
CA SER A 259 -6.54 10.11 -9.69
C SER A 259 -5.69 9.09 -10.43
N SER A 260 -6.11 7.82 -10.40
CA SER A 260 -5.50 6.79 -11.27
C SER A 260 -5.67 7.13 -12.74
N LYS A 261 -6.80 7.76 -13.11
CA LYS A 261 -7.11 8.13 -14.49
C LYS A 261 -6.17 9.21 -15.02
N ASP A 262 -5.83 10.20 -14.20
CA ASP A 262 -4.88 11.27 -14.57
C ASP A 262 -3.44 10.88 -14.19
N GLY A 263 -3.25 9.80 -13.42
CA GLY A 263 -1.97 9.21 -13.05
C GLY A 263 -1.19 10.02 -12.02
N VAL A 264 -1.84 10.89 -11.26
CA VAL A 264 -1.18 11.74 -10.25
C VAL A 264 -1.98 11.79 -8.94
N ALA A 265 -1.26 12.02 -7.84
CA ALA A 265 -1.80 12.30 -6.53
C ALA A 265 -1.07 13.52 -5.93
N ILE A 266 -1.82 14.55 -5.56
CA ILE A 266 -1.31 15.88 -5.23
C ILE A 266 -2.08 16.52 -4.08
N VAL A 267 -1.51 17.54 -3.42
CA VAL A 267 -2.20 18.34 -2.40
C VAL A 267 -2.21 19.81 -2.83
N PRO A 268 -3.20 20.26 -3.62
CA PRO A 268 -3.25 21.63 -4.08
C PRO A 268 -3.40 22.61 -2.91
N ALA A 269 -2.72 23.76 -3.00
CA ALA A 269 -2.79 24.80 -1.97
C ALA A 269 -4.21 25.36 -1.77
N SER A 270 -5.07 25.28 -2.79
CA SER A 270 -6.50 25.60 -2.73
C SER A 270 -7.33 24.44 -3.28
N SER A 271 -8.30 23.97 -2.50
CA SER A 271 -9.21 22.88 -2.90
C SER A 271 -10.06 23.21 -4.14
N GLU A 272 -10.27 24.49 -4.45
CA GLU A 272 -10.98 24.92 -5.67
C GLU A 272 -10.24 24.53 -6.94
N ASN A 273 -8.92 24.34 -6.87
CA ASN A 273 -8.07 23.97 -7.98
C ASN A 273 -7.86 22.47 -8.14
N THR A 274 -8.42 21.61 -7.27
CA THR A 274 -8.15 20.17 -7.24
C THR A 274 -8.25 19.52 -8.62
N ILE A 275 -9.37 19.69 -9.32
CA ILE A 275 -9.58 19.05 -10.64
C ILE A 275 -8.60 19.58 -11.70
N LYS A 276 -8.31 20.89 -11.67
CA LYS A 276 -7.33 21.47 -12.60
C LYS A 276 -5.93 21.00 -12.29
N ALA A 277 -5.59 20.91 -11.01
CA ALA A 277 -4.28 20.47 -10.55
C ALA A 277 -4.00 18.98 -10.86
N LEU A 278 -5.01 18.14 -11.06
CA LEU A 278 -4.82 16.79 -11.60
C LEU A 278 -4.37 16.79 -13.09
N GLN A 279 -4.65 17.85 -13.84
CA GLN A 279 -4.35 17.96 -15.27
C GLN A 279 -3.16 18.87 -15.60
N GLY A 280 -2.55 19.48 -14.60
CA GLY A 280 -1.40 20.33 -14.79
C GLY A 280 -0.90 20.97 -13.49
N ILE A 281 0.27 21.59 -13.56
CA ILE A 281 0.98 22.08 -12.38
C ILE A 281 0.24 23.25 -11.72
N TYR A 282 0.01 23.10 -10.42
CA TYR A 282 -0.50 24.11 -9.51
C TYR A 282 0.35 24.15 -8.23
N PRO A 283 0.37 25.28 -7.52
CA PRO A 283 1.00 25.33 -6.19
C PRO A 283 0.40 24.30 -5.25
N GLU A 284 1.25 23.55 -4.58
CA GLU A 284 0.85 22.59 -3.56
C GLU A 284 1.03 23.13 -2.15
N ARG A 285 0.25 22.60 -1.22
CA ARG A 285 0.38 22.90 0.20
C ARG A 285 1.65 22.30 0.76
N GLN A 286 2.39 23.07 1.54
CA GLN A 286 3.49 22.55 2.35
C GLN A 286 2.92 21.78 3.53
N ILE A 287 3.35 20.53 3.71
CA ILE A 287 2.88 19.64 4.76
C ILE A 287 3.94 19.50 5.83
N ASP A 288 3.60 19.92 7.04
CA ASP A 288 4.38 19.71 8.23
C ASP A 288 3.77 18.62 9.14
N GLN A 289 4.49 18.26 10.19
CA GLN A 289 4.07 17.24 11.14
C GLN A 289 2.74 17.59 11.85
N VAL A 290 2.52 18.87 12.14
CA VAL A 290 1.32 19.33 12.88
C VAL A 290 0.09 19.18 12.00
N PHE A 291 0.17 19.60 10.74
CA PHE A 291 -0.94 19.48 9.82
C PHE A 291 -1.24 18.01 9.51
N ARG A 292 -0.21 17.19 9.24
CA ARG A 292 -0.38 15.74 9.05
C ARG A 292 -1.10 15.09 10.23
N GLN A 293 -0.67 15.39 11.48
CA GLN A 293 -1.32 14.84 12.68
C GLN A 293 -2.78 15.26 12.79
N SER A 294 -3.06 16.54 12.54
CA SER A 294 -4.43 17.07 12.59
C SER A 294 -5.36 16.38 11.56
N GLU A 295 -4.88 16.14 10.33
CA GLU A 295 -5.67 15.48 9.30
C GLU A 295 -5.95 14.00 9.63
N PHE A 296 -5.00 13.32 10.25
CA PHE A 296 -5.20 11.96 10.75
C PHE A 296 -6.21 11.93 11.90
N GLU A 297 -6.11 12.80 12.90
CA GLU A 297 -7.01 12.87 14.05
C GLU A 297 -8.44 13.28 13.67
N ASN A 298 -8.59 14.05 12.59
CA ASN A 298 -9.89 14.47 12.07
C ASN A 298 -10.50 13.46 11.07
N TYR A 299 -9.84 12.33 10.83
CA TYR A 299 -10.25 11.31 9.84
C TYR A 299 -10.32 11.85 8.40
N ASN A 300 -9.55 12.90 8.10
CA ASN A 300 -9.32 13.38 6.74
C ASN A 300 -8.17 12.63 6.05
N THR A 301 -7.39 11.88 6.81
CA THR A 301 -6.39 10.93 6.34
C THR A 301 -6.66 9.61 7.04
N THR A 302 -7.00 8.58 6.27
CA THR A 302 -7.38 7.26 6.76
C THR A 302 -6.52 6.18 6.10
N ASP A 303 -6.39 5.04 6.77
CA ASP A 303 -5.83 3.81 6.21
C ASP A 303 -6.87 3.19 5.27
N ASP A 304 -6.59 3.14 3.97
CA ASP A 304 -7.54 2.59 3.00
C ASP A 304 -6.92 1.86 1.81
N HIS A 305 -5.62 2.01 1.52
CA HIS A 305 -5.01 1.34 0.37
C HIS A 305 -3.50 1.15 0.51
N LEU A 306 -3.02 -0.04 0.14
CA LEU A 306 -1.60 -0.30 0.07
C LEU A 306 -1.11 -0.32 -1.38
N MET A 307 0.07 0.29 -1.60
CA MET A 307 0.72 0.48 -2.89
C MET A 307 2.23 0.27 -2.77
N HIS A 308 2.96 0.24 -3.89
CA HIS A 308 4.38 -0.06 -3.92
C HIS A 308 5.17 1.06 -4.61
N ILE A 309 6.06 1.75 -3.88
CA ILE A 309 6.92 2.82 -4.40
C ILE A 309 8.14 2.20 -5.08
N THR A 310 8.31 2.50 -6.37
CA THR A 310 9.32 1.85 -7.22
C THR A 310 10.30 2.82 -7.88
N GLY A 311 10.11 4.12 -7.69
CA GLY A 311 10.99 5.10 -8.33
C GLY A 311 10.70 6.53 -7.94
N LEU A 312 11.50 7.42 -8.51
CA LEU A 312 11.48 8.85 -8.28
C LEU A 312 11.45 9.57 -9.63
N LEU A 313 10.59 10.59 -9.72
CA LEU A 313 10.45 11.44 -10.89
C LEU A 313 10.55 12.90 -10.47
N GLU A 314 10.75 13.77 -11.44
CA GLU A 314 10.56 15.21 -11.27
C GLU A 314 9.71 15.78 -12.41
N ASP A 315 8.92 16.80 -12.12
CA ASP A 315 8.23 17.56 -13.15
C ASP A 315 9.16 18.59 -13.81
N GLN A 316 8.68 19.29 -14.82
CA GLN A 316 9.46 20.31 -15.55
C GLN A 316 9.86 21.52 -14.69
N ASN A 317 9.36 21.67 -13.48
CA ASN A 317 9.74 22.70 -12.51
C ASN A 317 10.69 22.18 -11.43
N GLY A 318 11.08 20.88 -11.51
CA GLY A 318 11.93 20.22 -10.51
C GLY A 318 11.21 19.79 -9.23
N THR A 319 9.87 19.73 -9.25
CA THR A 319 9.11 19.14 -8.13
C THR A 319 9.22 17.62 -8.17
N ARG A 320 9.57 17.01 -7.05
CA ARG A 320 9.73 15.56 -6.93
C ARG A 320 8.40 14.84 -6.78
N TYR A 321 8.30 13.68 -7.44
CA TYR A 321 7.19 12.74 -7.39
C TYR A 321 7.72 11.33 -7.20
N TYR A 322 7.00 10.51 -6.43
CA TYR A 322 7.26 9.09 -6.26
C TYR A 322 6.46 8.29 -7.28
N LYS A 323 7.12 7.35 -7.96
CA LYS A 323 6.46 6.40 -8.88
C LYS A 323 5.88 5.28 -8.05
N VAL A 324 4.55 5.25 -7.94
CA VAL A 324 3.83 4.31 -7.06
C VAL A 324 3.03 3.33 -7.91
N LYS A 325 3.38 2.04 -7.82
CA LYS A 325 2.71 0.94 -8.51
C LYS A 325 1.40 0.61 -7.81
N ASN A 326 0.29 0.61 -8.57
CA ASN A 326 -1.03 0.26 -8.08
C ASN A 326 -1.42 -1.16 -8.54
N SER A 327 -2.43 -1.75 -7.89
CA SER A 327 -2.98 -3.07 -8.18
C SER A 327 -4.37 -3.02 -8.85
N TRP A 328 -4.64 -2.00 -9.69
CA TRP A 328 -5.93 -1.84 -10.38
C TRP A 328 -5.86 -2.12 -11.88
N GLY A 329 -4.77 -2.75 -12.35
CA GLY A 329 -4.53 -3.13 -13.73
C GLY A 329 -4.05 -1.97 -14.61
N THR A 330 -3.92 -2.25 -15.91
CA THR A 330 -3.28 -1.37 -16.90
C THR A 330 -4.25 -0.81 -17.94
N ASP A 331 -5.57 -0.89 -17.72
CA ASP A 331 -6.57 -0.30 -18.62
C ASP A 331 -6.40 1.22 -18.68
N GLU A 332 -5.84 1.74 -19.76
CA GLU A 332 -5.51 3.17 -19.94
C GLU A 332 -6.73 4.10 -19.86
N SER A 333 -7.94 3.58 -20.07
CA SER A 333 -9.16 4.38 -19.89
C SER A 333 -9.45 4.73 -18.43
N ARG A 334 -8.83 3.99 -17.49
CA ARG A 334 -9.02 4.08 -16.04
C ARG A 334 -7.72 4.36 -15.27
N ASN A 335 -6.60 3.89 -15.77
CA ASN A 335 -5.30 3.93 -15.11
C ASN A 335 -4.25 4.46 -16.08
N ALA A 336 -3.86 5.71 -15.94
CA ALA A 336 -2.76 6.29 -16.69
C ALA A 336 -1.41 5.66 -16.31
N ASN A 337 -0.36 6.00 -17.02
CA ASN A 337 1.02 5.62 -16.72
C ASN A 337 1.21 4.08 -16.56
N GLY A 338 0.42 3.27 -17.30
CA GLY A 338 0.52 1.80 -17.20
C GLY A 338 0.11 1.22 -15.84
N GLY A 339 -0.73 1.93 -15.08
CA GLY A 339 -1.19 1.52 -13.76
C GLY A 339 -0.36 2.08 -12.60
N TYR A 340 0.58 2.99 -12.86
CA TYR A 340 1.29 3.74 -11.82
C TYR A 340 0.60 5.07 -11.54
N VAL A 341 0.71 5.54 -10.30
CA VAL A 341 0.29 6.89 -9.90
C VAL A 341 1.51 7.64 -9.35
N TYR A 342 1.70 8.88 -9.81
CA TYR A 342 2.82 9.70 -9.38
C TYR A 342 2.39 10.57 -8.20
N PHE A 343 2.92 10.25 -7.01
CA PHE A 343 2.62 10.97 -5.77
C PHE A 343 3.55 12.14 -5.61
N SER A 344 3.02 13.35 -5.51
CA SER A 344 3.85 14.50 -5.13
C SER A 344 4.44 14.32 -3.73
N THR A 345 5.55 14.99 -3.44
CA THR A 345 6.13 15.00 -2.09
C THR A 345 5.10 15.47 -1.05
N SER A 346 4.24 16.44 -1.38
CA SER A 346 3.17 16.91 -0.49
C SER A 346 2.14 15.81 -0.21
N TYR A 347 1.77 15.01 -1.23
CA TYR A 347 0.84 13.91 -1.06
C TYR A 347 1.42 12.81 -0.18
N MET A 348 2.66 12.38 -0.45
CA MET A 348 3.37 11.41 0.40
C MET A 348 3.44 11.87 1.85
N ARG A 349 3.84 13.11 2.10
CA ARG A 349 3.93 13.67 3.46
C ARG A 349 2.61 13.68 4.21
N LEU A 350 1.50 13.91 3.51
CA LEU A 350 0.17 13.99 4.12
C LEU A 350 -0.49 12.62 4.25
N LYS A 351 -0.46 11.82 3.18
CA LYS A 351 -1.34 10.67 3.00
C LYS A 351 -0.68 9.31 3.23
N ALA A 352 0.65 9.21 3.31
CA ALA A 352 1.30 7.97 3.73
C ALA A 352 0.99 7.69 5.20
N ILE A 353 0.38 6.57 5.51
CA ILE A 353 0.11 6.10 6.88
C ILE A 353 1.35 5.42 7.43
N SER A 354 1.83 4.42 6.73
CA SER A 354 3.05 3.70 7.06
C SER A 354 3.83 3.29 5.82
N ILE A 355 5.10 2.96 6.01
CA ILE A 355 5.97 2.37 4.99
C ILE A 355 6.64 1.11 5.54
N MET A 356 6.93 0.15 4.68
CA MET A 356 7.81 -0.96 5.00
C MET A 356 9.02 -0.94 4.08
N VAL A 357 10.21 -1.19 4.66
CA VAL A 357 11.49 -1.24 3.96
C VAL A 357 12.34 -2.39 4.47
N HIS A 358 13.29 -2.84 3.66
CA HIS A 358 14.37 -3.66 4.16
C HIS A 358 15.25 -2.86 5.14
N LYS A 359 15.71 -3.48 6.23
CA LYS A 359 16.50 -2.77 7.27
C LYS A 359 17.77 -2.11 6.72
N ASP A 360 18.40 -2.70 5.69
CA ASP A 360 19.59 -2.14 5.04
C ASP A 360 19.29 -0.90 4.18
N ALA A 361 18.00 -0.59 3.95
CA ALA A 361 17.58 0.62 3.27
C ALA A 361 17.57 1.85 4.20
N LEU A 362 17.82 1.67 5.50
CA LEU A 362 17.87 2.79 6.45
C LEU A 362 19.17 3.57 6.35
N PRO A 363 19.11 4.92 6.41
CA PRO A 363 20.30 5.71 6.70
C PRO A 363 20.92 5.29 8.03
N GLU A 364 22.25 5.08 8.07
CA GLU A 364 22.96 4.58 9.25
C GLU A 364 22.66 5.36 10.55
N ALA A 365 22.47 6.67 10.44
CA ALA A 365 22.11 7.52 11.57
C ALA A 365 20.73 7.21 12.16
N ILE A 366 19.77 6.82 11.31
CA ILE A 366 18.41 6.47 11.73
C ILE A 366 18.40 5.03 12.26
N ALA A 367 19.09 4.09 11.61
CA ALA A 367 19.23 2.71 12.09
C ALA A 367 19.77 2.69 13.53
N ARG A 368 20.83 3.46 13.81
CA ARG A 368 21.37 3.58 15.16
C ARG A 368 20.38 4.15 16.20
N LYS A 369 19.55 5.12 15.82
CA LYS A 369 18.50 5.67 16.70
C LYS A 369 17.45 4.62 17.08
N LEU A 370 17.16 3.70 16.16
CA LEU A 370 16.17 2.64 16.33
C LEU A 370 16.76 1.37 16.97
N ASN A 371 18.07 1.34 17.23
CA ASN A 371 18.82 0.16 17.69
C ASN A 371 18.72 -1.04 16.74
N LEU A 372 18.78 -0.76 15.43
CA LEU A 372 18.76 -1.71 14.33
C LEU A 372 20.13 -1.87 13.69
#